data_f0f15ecb010a9b514c977d7842e1d899
#
_entry.id   f0f15ecb010a9b514c977d7842e1d899
#
_cell.length_a   1.000
_cell.length_b   1.000
_cell.length_c   1.000
_cell.angle_alpha   90.00
_cell.angle_beta   90.00
_cell.angle_gamma   90.00
#
_symmetry.space_group_name_H-M   'P 1'
#
loop_
_entity.id
_entity.type
_entity.pdbx_description
1 polymer ?
#
loop_
_entity_poly.entity_id
_entity_poly.type
_entity_poly.pdbx_seq_one_letter_code
_entity_poly.pdbx_strand_id
1 'polypeptide(L)'
;MANTAGKTIEIPIKANFREGLSVLEYFISTRGARKGMADTALRTADSGYLTRRMVDVSQDVIIREPDCGTTEGVPATAIDSRGYAVFTLDPEDPKYDEYIHSFGENIHGRFPAKPVVDPKTGEVLFDTDHLLMSGDAKFLATHGVASVEVRSVLSCESRCGVCARCYGMNLATGKPVNSGEAVGVIAAQSIGEPGTQLTMRTFHSG
;
A
#
# COMPACT_ATOMS: atom_id res chain seq x y z
N MET A 1 8.95 -15.36 26.59
CA MET A 1 7.49 -15.40 26.92
C MET A 1 7.17 -14.35 27.96
N ALA A 2 6.02 -13.69 27.86
CA ALA A 2 5.55 -12.71 28.82
C ALA A 2 4.44 -13.30 29.71
N ASN A 3 4.39 -12.87 30.99
CA ASN A 3 3.30 -13.22 31.90
C ASN A 3 2.02 -12.41 31.55
N THR A 4 0.95 -12.62 32.31
CA THR A 4 -0.33 -11.89 32.13
C THR A 4 -0.20 -10.37 32.27
N ALA A 5 0.84 -9.87 32.97
CA ALA A 5 1.14 -8.45 33.18
C ALA A 5 2.11 -7.87 32.14
N GLY A 6 2.48 -8.65 31.10
CA GLY A 6 3.41 -8.19 30.06
C GLY A 6 4.90 -8.25 30.42
N LYS A 7 5.26 -8.70 31.64
CA LYS A 7 6.66 -8.86 32.04
C LYS A 7 7.21 -10.20 31.54
N THR A 8 8.48 -10.24 31.17
CA THR A 8 9.21 -11.48 30.85
C THR A 8 9.13 -12.47 31.98
N ILE A 9 8.92 -13.74 31.65
CA ILE A 9 8.91 -14.83 32.66
C ILE A 9 10.36 -15.09 33.09
N GLU A 10 10.62 -15.12 34.40
CA GLU A 10 11.95 -15.25 34.97
C GLU A 10 12.59 -16.65 34.71
N ILE A 11 11.77 -17.66 34.49
CA ILE A 11 12.23 -19.03 34.22
C ILE A 11 12.24 -19.24 32.72
N PRO A 12 13.43 -19.26 32.07
CA PRO A 12 13.52 -19.47 30.62
C PRO A 12 13.25 -20.94 30.27
N ILE A 13 12.58 -21.15 29.12
CA ILE A 13 12.49 -22.47 28.50
C ILE A 13 13.79 -22.69 27.73
N LYS A 14 14.60 -23.68 28.10
CA LYS A 14 15.91 -23.97 27.49
C LYS A 14 15.86 -25.13 26.49
N ALA A 15 14.90 -26.04 26.66
CA ALA A 15 14.71 -27.19 25.80
C ALA A 15 13.69 -26.92 24.70
N ASN A 16 13.68 -27.72 23.66
CA ASN A 16 12.70 -27.69 22.57
C ASN A 16 11.78 -28.93 22.63
N PHE A 17 10.68 -28.91 21.88
CA PHE A 17 9.73 -30.06 21.86
C PHE A 17 10.35 -31.35 21.34
N ARG A 18 11.38 -31.28 20.50
CA ARG A 18 12.05 -32.46 19.93
C ARG A 18 12.93 -33.15 20.99
N GLU A 19 13.57 -32.39 21.85
CA GLU A 19 14.43 -32.88 22.92
C GLU A 19 13.62 -33.30 24.15
N GLY A 20 12.39 -32.80 24.26
CA GLY A 20 11.52 -32.94 25.41
C GLY A 20 11.66 -31.79 26.39
N LEU A 21 10.55 -31.41 27.00
CA LEU A 21 10.45 -30.33 27.98
C LEU A 21 10.36 -30.95 29.41
N SER A 22 10.95 -30.27 30.38
CA SER A 22 10.64 -30.56 31.80
C SER A 22 9.17 -30.22 32.09
N VAL A 23 8.61 -30.82 33.15
CA VAL A 23 7.21 -30.58 33.55
C VAL A 23 6.93 -29.11 33.78
N LEU A 24 7.89 -28.38 34.36
CA LEU A 24 7.76 -26.93 34.59
C LEU A 24 7.78 -26.12 33.30
N GLU A 25 8.69 -26.44 32.40
CA GLU A 25 8.76 -25.78 31.07
C GLU A 25 7.50 -26.04 30.25
N TYR A 26 6.98 -27.26 30.28
CA TYR A 26 5.73 -27.61 29.62
C TYR A 26 4.54 -26.80 30.18
N PHE A 27 4.44 -26.68 31.50
CA PHE A 27 3.40 -25.91 32.16
C PHE A 27 3.47 -24.42 31.77
N ILE A 28 4.66 -23.83 31.75
CA ILE A 28 4.86 -22.43 31.31
C ILE A 28 4.51 -22.26 29.85
N SER A 29 4.92 -23.18 28.97
CA SER A 29 4.58 -23.17 27.56
C SER A 29 3.07 -23.22 27.33
N THR A 30 2.36 -24.08 28.07
CA THR A 30 0.89 -24.20 27.97
C THR A 30 0.18 -22.91 28.39
N ARG A 31 0.66 -22.27 29.47
CA ARG A 31 0.12 -20.97 29.90
C ARG A 31 0.35 -19.88 28.84
N GLY A 32 1.52 -19.85 28.20
CA GLY A 32 1.82 -18.94 27.07
C GLY A 32 0.90 -19.18 25.87
N ALA A 33 0.69 -20.43 25.50
CA ALA A 33 -0.22 -20.80 24.41
C ALA A 33 -1.68 -20.38 24.70
N ARG A 34 -2.16 -20.61 25.92
CA ARG A 34 -3.51 -20.19 26.34
C ARG A 34 -3.66 -18.67 26.31
N LYS A 35 -2.66 -17.93 26.82
CA LYS A 35 -2.65 -16.47 26.72
C LYS A 35 -2.71 -16.03 25.25
N GLY A 36 -1.88 -16.64 24.40
CA GLY A 36 -1.86 -16.35 22.98
C GLY A 36 -3.24 -16.51 22.34
N MET A 37 -3.92 -17.62 22.54
CA MET A 37 -5.26 -17.86 22.01
C MET A 37 -6.28 -16.82 22.51
N ALA A 38 -6.26 -16.48 23.80
CA ALA A 38 -7.16 -15.48 24.35
C ALA A 38 -6.91 -14.08 23.77
N ASP A 39 -5.65 -13.68 23.68
CA ASP A 39 -5.27 -12.38 23.10
C ASP A 39 -5.66 -12.29 21.62
N THR A 40 -5.50 -13.37 20.83
CA THR A 40 -5.95 -13.42 19.45
C THR A 40 -7.46 -13.17 19.33
N ALA A 41 -8.24 -13.90 20.14
CA ALA A 41 -9.69 -13.79 20.12
C ALA A 41 -10.16 -12.35 20.44
N LEU A 42 -9.51 -11.69 21.41
CA LEU A 42 -9.85 -10.31 21.80
C LEU A 42 -9.43 -9.29 20.71
N ARG A 43 -8.21 -9.39 20.20
CA ARG A 43 -7.71 -8.43 19.19
C ARG A 43 -8.39 -8.55 17.83
N THR A 44 -8.90 -9.72 17.48
CA THR A 44 -9.69 -9.92 16.26
C THR A 44 -10.95 -9.05 16.29
N ALA A 45 -11.60 -8.92 17.45
CA ALA A 45 -12.76 -8.03 17.60
C ALA A 45 -12.40 -6.55 17.37
N ASP A 46 -11.26 -6.09 17.88
CA ASP A 46 -10.79 -4.70 17.69
C ASP A 46 -10.51 -4.39 16.21
N SER A 47 -9.86 -5.31 15.50
CA SER A 47 -9.61 -5.19 14.06
C SER A 47 -10.92 -5.17 13.27
N GLY A 48 -11.88 -6.03 13.60
CA GLY A 48 -13.20 -6.04 12.96
C GLY A 48 -13.98 -4.74 13.20
N TYR A 49 -13.94 -4.20 14.42
CA TYR A 49 -14.55 -2.92 14.75
C TYR A 49 -13.92 -1.75 14.00
N LEU A 50 -12.59 -1.73 13.88
CA LEU A 50 -11.88 -0.73 13.09
C LEU A 50 -12.32 -0.76 11.62
N THR A 51 -12.33 -1.96 11.02
CA THR A 51 -12.75 -2.16 9.63
C THR A 51 -14.19 -1.66 9.40
N ARG A 52 -15.11 -2.01 10.30
CA ARG A 52 -16.50 -1.54 10.23
C ARG A 52 -16.59 -0.01 10.24
N ARG A 53 -15.88 0.64 11.18
CA ARG A 53 -15.87 2.12 11.25
C ARG A 53 -15.30 2.76 9.99
N MET A 54 -14.27 2.15 9.41
CA MET A 54 -13.68 2.64 8.15
C MET A 54 -14.69 2.51 7.00
N VAL A 55 -15.39 1.38 6.90
CA VAL A 55 -16.45 1.19 5.89
C VAL A 55 -17.58 2.20 6.09
N ASP A 56 -18.07 2.40 7.32
CA ASP A 56 -19.15 3.34 7.62
C ASP A 56 -18.79 4.79 7.19
N VAL A 57 -17.55 5.21 7.33
CA VAL A 57 -17.07 6.55 6.92
C VAL A 57 -16.83 6.64 5.41
N SER A 58 -16.31 5.58 4.79
CA SER A 58 -15.87 5.62 3.39
C SER A 58 -16.89 5.11 2.38
N GLN A 59 -18.06 4.61 2.81
CA GLN A 59 -19.07 4.05 1.91
C GLN A 59 -19.60 5.05 0.87
N ASP A 60 -19.56 6.34 1.17
CA ASP A 60 -20.02 7.41 0.26
C ASP A 60 -18.97 7.80 -0.79
N VAL A 61 -17.74 7.29 -0.66
CA VAL A 61 -16.66 7.52 -1.63
C VAL A 61 -16.82 6.57 -2.82
N ILE A 62 -17.54 7.03 -3.82
CA ILE A 62 -17.90 6.29 -5.04
C ILE A 62 -17.37 7.06 -6.25
N ILE A 63 -17.04 6.36 -7.32
CA ILE A 63 -16.73 7.00 -8.61
C ILE A 63 -18.02 7.56 -9.21
N ARG A 64 -18.15 8.89 -9.26
CA ARG A 64 -19.38 9.55 -9.72
C ARG A 64 -19.29 10.17 -11.10
N GLU A 65 -18.11 10.63 -11.49
CA GLU A 65 -17.88 11.31 -12.74
C GLU A 65 -16.62 10.80 -13.45
N PRO A 66 -16.54 10.89 -14.77
CA PRO A 66 -15.37 10.42 -15.51
C PRO A 66 -14.14 11.31 -15.26
N ASP A 67 -14.31 12.63 -15.18
CA ASP A 67 -13.23 13.59 -14.98
C ASP A 67 -13.71 14.84 -14.23
N CYS A 68 -12.98 15.28 -13.22
CA CYS A 68 -13.24 16.51 -12.48
C CYS A 68 -12.57 17.75 -13.13
N GLY A 69 -11.72 17.58 -14.14
CA GLY A 69 -11.05 18.67 -14.87
C GLY A 69 -9.84 19.27 -14.15
N THR A 70 -9.43 18.77 -12.99
CA THR A 70 -8.25 19.30 -12.29
C THR A 70 -6.97 19.12 -13.10
N THR A 71 -6.10 20.12 -13.07
CA THR A 71 -4.73 20.05 -13.61
C THR A 71 -3.67 19.85 -12.55
N GLU A 72 -4.09 19.76 -11.27
CA GLU A 72 -3.20 19.50 -10.16
C GLU A 72 -2.89 18.03 -10.06
N GLY A 73 -1.61 17.73 -9.84
CA GLY A 73 -1.11 16.36 -9.67
C GLY A 73 -0.15 16.24 -8.50
N VAL A 74 0.18 15.02 -8.17
CA VAL A 74 1.22 14.67 -7.21
C VAL A 74 2.44 14.20 -8.00
N PRO A 75 3.65 14.71 -7.69
CA PRO A 75 4.85 14.25 -8.40
C PRO A 75 5.15 12.79 -8.03
N ALA A 76 5.13 11.93 -9.02
CA ALA A 76 5.59 10.54 -8.92
C ALA A 76 7.05 10.48 -9.39
N THR A 77 7.94 10.03 -8.50
CA THR A 77 9.38 9.89 -8.73
C THR A 77 9.83 8.50 -8.32
N ALA A 78 11.02 8.10 -8.75
CA ALA A 78 11.69 6.93 -8.17
C ALA A 78 11.99 7.17 -6.68
N ILE A 79 11.97 6.10 -5.89
CA ILE A 79 12.27 6.15 -4.45
C ILE A 79 13.41 5.17 -4.18
N ASP A 80 14.43 5.62 -3.44
CA ASP A 80 15.54 4.75 -3.03
C ASP A 80 15.14 3.82 -1.87
N SER A 81 16.00 2.85 -1.54
CA SER A 81 15.78 1.90 -0.43
C SER A 81 15.66 2.55 0.95
N ARG A 82 15.96 3.84 1.09
CA ARG A 82 15.82 4.64 2.31
C ARG A 82 14.57 5.52 2.31
N GLY A 83 13.78 5.51 1.21
CA GLY A 83 12.55 6.28 1.08
C GLY A 83 12.74 7.71 0.56
N TYR A 84 13.91 8.05 0.02
CA TYR A 84 14.15 9.38 -0.57
C TYR A 84 13.83 9.39 -2.06
N ALA A 85 13.25 10.50 -2.54
CA ALA A 85 12.97 10.71 -3.94
C ALA A 85 14.26 10.84 -4.77
N VAL A 86 14.32 10.11 -5.89
CA VAL A 86 15.43 10.14 -6.84
C VAL A 86 14.97 10.90 -8.09
N PHE A 87 15.57 12.04 -8.34
CA PHE A 87 15.23 12.93 -9.45
C PHE A 87 16.12 12.78 -10.69
N THR A 88 17.15 11.98 -10.59
CA THR A 88 18.08 11.68 -11.71
C THR A 88 18.20 10.18 -11.85
N LEU A 89 17.84 9.67 -13.02
CA LEU A 89 17.97 8.26 -13.37
C LEU A 89 19.17 8.10 -14.28
N ASP A 90 20.32 7.74 -13.71
CA ASP A 90 21.54 7.50 -14.46
C ASP A 90 21.64 6.02 -14.84
N PRO A 91 21.71 5.68 -16.14
CA PRO A 91 21.87 4.30 -16.59
C PRO A 91 23.16 3.61 -16.11
N GLU A 92 24.17 4.36 -15.69
CA GLU A 92 25.43 3.81 -15.16
C GLU A 92 25.37 3.48 -13.66
N ASP A 93 24.31 3.91 -12.95
CA ASP A 93 24.12 3.60 -11.53
C ASP A 93 23.79 2.10 -11.35
N PRO A 94 24.51 1.36 -10.48
CA PRO A 94 24.20 -0.05 -10.19
C PRO A 94 22.80 -0.30 -9.64
N LYS A 95 22.11 0.74 -9.17
CA LYS A 95 20.73 0.70 -8.68
C LYS A 95 19.67 1.17 -9.68
N TYR A 96 20.07 1.42 -10.92
CA TYR A 96 19.16 1.92 -11.95
C TYR A 96 17.91 1.09 -12.13
N ASP A 97 18.04 -0.24 -12.16
CA ASP A 97 16.88 -1.13 -12.30
C ASP A 97 15.94 -1.08 -11.08
N GLU A 98 16.47 -0.90 -9.87
CA GLU A 98 15.70 -0.71 -8.65
C GLU A 98 14.90 0.61 -8.72
N TYR A 99 15.53 1.67 -9.17
CA TYR A 99 14.88 2.98 -9.33
C TYR A 99 13.80 2.97 -10.41
N ILE A 100 14.04 2.32 -11.55
CA ILE A 100 13.02 2.16 -12.59
C ILE A 100 11.84 1.34 -12.11
N HIS A 101 12.09 0.26 -11.36
CA HIS A 101 11.02 -0.55 -10.78
C HIS A 101 10.17 0.28 -9.81
N SER A 102 10.80 1.00 -8.89
CA SER A 102 10.13 1.89 -7.94
C SER A 102 9.35 3.00 -8.66
N PHE A 103 9.93 3.63 -9.69
CA PHE A 103 9.24 4.63 -10.49
C PHE A 103 8.01 4.04 -11.19
N GLY A 104 8.18 2.83 -11.78
CA GLY A 104 7.09 2.11 -12.42
C GLY A 104 5.94 1.80 -11.47
N GLU A 105 6.22 1.41 -10.24
CA GLU A 105 5.20 1.17 -9.21
C GLU A 105 4.45 2.47 -8.85
N ASN A 106 5.15 3.60 -8.75
CA ASN A 106 4.55 4.89 -8.39
C ASN A 106 3.65 5.49 -9.47
N ILE A 107 3.94 5.24 -10.76
CA ILE A 107 3.12 5.71 -11.87
C ILE A 107 2.04 4.71 -12.30
N HIS A 108 2.17 3.44 -11.92
CA HIS A 108 1.29 2.37 -12.38
C HIS A 108 -0.18 2.64 -12.12
N GLY A 109 -0.99 2.54 -13.16
CA GLY A 109 -2.43 2.70 -13.08
C GLY A 109 -2.92 4.13 -12.84
N ARG A 110 -2.07 5.13 -13.08
CA ARG A 110 -2.41 6.55 -12.90
C ARG A 110 -2.45 7.29 -14.22
N PHE A 111 -3.24 8.36 -14.26
CA PHE A 111 -3.26 9.29 -15.39
C PHE A 111 -2.33 10.47 -15.11
N PRO A 112 -1.59 10.98 -16.11
CA PRO A 112 -0.84 12.23 -15.99
C PRO A 112 -1.79 13.41 -15.72
N ALA A 113 -1.38 14.33 -14.85
CA ALA A 113 -2.11 15.58 -14.62
C ALA A 113 -1.85 16.59 -15.75
N LYS A 114 -0.66 16.53 -16.34
CA LYS A 114 -0.21 17.33 -17.49
C LYS A 114 0.42 16.42 -18.53
N PRO A 115 0.43 16.83 -19.83
CA PRO A 115 1.15 16.08 -20.85
C PRO A 115 2.61 15.89 -20.44
N VAL A 116 3.11 14.67 -20.57
CA VAL A 116 4.51 14.35 -20.28
C VAL A 116 5.33 14.67 -21.50
N VAL A 117 6.27 15.60 -21.36
CA VAL A 117 7.07 16.14 -22.45
C VAL A 117 8.53 15.70 -22.28
N ASP A 118 9.18 15.34 -23.39
CA ASP A 118 10.62 15.07 -23.41
C ASP A 118 11.39 16.37 -23.13
N PRO A 119 12.23 16.41 -22.07
CA PRO A 119 13.02 17.61 -21.73
C PRO A 119 14.04 18.00 -22.82
N LYS A 120 14.39 17.10 -23.75
CA LYS A 120 15.40 17.32 -24.79
C LYS A 120 14.79 17.78 -26.11
N THR A 121 13.69 17.15 -26.53
CA THR A 121 13.06 17.39 -27.84
C THR A 121 11.85 18.30 -27.75
N GLY A 122 11.20 18.41 -26.59
CA GLY A 122 9.95 19.14 -26.40
C GLY A 122 8.73 18.39 -26.96
N GLU A 123 8.88 17.16 -27.41
CA GLU A 123 7.77 16.35 -27.91
C GLU A 123 6.95 15.77 -26.76
N VAL A 124 5.64 15.64 -26.96
CA VAL A 124 4.74 15.01 -26.00
C VAL A 124 4.90 13.49 -26.09
N LEU A 125 5.41 12.88 -25.03
CA LEU A 125 5.59 11.44 -24.93
C LEU A 125 4.27 10.74 -24.58
N PHE A 126 3.58 11.26 -23.56
CA PHE A 126 2.27 10.76 -23.13
C PHE A 126 1.31 11.92 -22.88
N ASP A 127 0.09 11.78 -23.38
CA ASP A 127 -0.97 12.75 -23.12
C ASP A 127 -1.72 12.42 -21.82
N THR A 128 -2.51 13.37 -21.35
CA THR A 128 -3.33 13.25 -20.13
C THR A 128 -4.33 12.09 -20.14
N ASP A 129 -4.67 11.59 -21.33
CA ASP A 129 -5.61 10.48 -21.52
C ASP A 129 -4.95 9.10 -21.46
N HIS A 130 -3.61 9.06 -21.42
CA HIS A 130 -2.86 7.80 -21.36
C HIS A 130 -2.81 7.25 -19.94
N LEU A 131 -3.26 6.01 -19.77
CA LEU A 131 -3.13 5.30 -18.51
C LEU A 131 -1.71 4.73 -18.37
N LEU A 132 -0.91 5.32 -17.51
CA LEU A 132 0.47 4.92 -17.28
C LEU A 132 0.55 3.50 -16.69
N MET A 133 1.43 2.71 -17.28
CA MET A 133 1.74 1.35 -16.81
C MET A 133 3.17 1.27 -16.29
N SER A 134 3.49 0.25 -15.50
CA SER A 134 4.84 0.06 -14.97
C SER A 134 5.91 -0.07 -16.06
N GLY A 135 5.54 -0.58 -17.25
CA GLY A 135 6.44 -0.66 -18.41
C GLY A 135 6.84 0.70 -18.99
N ASP A 136 6.01 1.72 -18.84
CA ASP A 136 6.26 3.06 -19.37
C ASP A 136 7.37 3.79 -18.62
N ALA A 137 7.68 3.36 -17.36
CA ALA A 137 8.75 3.92 -16.57
C ALA A 137 10.11 3.82 -17.26
N LYS A 138 10.39 2.67 -17.88
CA LYS A 138 11.65 2.47 -18.61
C LYS A 138 11.74 3.36 -19.85
N PHE A 139 10.63 3.53 -20.56
CA PHE A 139 10.55 4.42 -21.70
C PHE A 139 10.78 5.88 -21.28
N LEU A 140 10.12 6.34 -20.21
CA LEU A 140 10.30 7.69 -19.66
C LEU A 140 11.75 7.93 -19.20
N ALA A 141 12.35 6.97 -18.51
CA ALA A 141 13.73 7.07 -18.05
C ALA A 141 14.72 7.19 -19.21
N THR A 142 14.55 6.47 -20.32
CA THR A 142 15.40 6.60 -21.51
C THR A 142 15.35 7.98 -22.15
N HIS A 143 14.23 8.69 -22.02
CA HIS A 143 14.06 10.08 -22.47
C HIS A 143 14.50 11.10 -21.41
N GLY A 144 15.00 10.65 -20.27
CA GLY A 144 15.50 11.53 -19.20
C GLY A 144 14.39 12.11 -18.31
N VAL A 145 13.19 11.54 -18.33
CA VAL A 145 12.08 11.93 -17.45
C VAL A 145 12.15 11.10 -16.19
N ALA A 146 12.49 11.75 -15.08
CA ALA A 146 12.60 11.11 -13.76
C ALA A 146 11.43 11.42 -12.81
N SER A 147 10.53 12.31 -13.22
CA SER A 147 9.37 12.71 -12.44
C SER A 147 8.19 12.99 -13.36
N VAL A 148 7.02 12.49 -12.99
CA VAL A 148 5.75 12.74 -13.69
C VAL A 148 4.71 13.22 -12.69
N GLU A 149 4.00 14.30 -12.99
CA GLU A 149 2.84 14.72 -12.22
C GLU A 149 1.65 13.83 -12.56
N VAL A 150 1.26 12.98 -11.61
CA VAL A 150 0.12 12.06 -11.77
C VAL A 150 -1.10 12.56 -11.02
N ARG A 151 -2.27 12.28 -11.54
CA ARG A 151 -3.55 12.57 -10.86
C ARG A 151 -3.72 11.69 -9.64
N SER A 152 -4.28 12.25 -8.58
CA SER A 152 -4.47 11.58 -7.31
C SER A 152 -5.87 11.86 -6.77
N VAL A 153 -6.38 10.94 -5.95
CA VAL A 153 -7.62 11.14 -5.19
C VAL A 153 -7.50 12.30 -4.20
N LEU A 154 -6.29 12.67 -3.78
CA LEU A 154 -6.03 13.75 -2.84
C LEU A 154 -6.19 15.15 -3.46
N SER A 155 -5.97 15.28 -4.76
CA SER A 155 -6.14 16.51 -5.53
C SER A 155 -7.42 16.55 -6.37
N CYS A 156 -8.34 15.59 -6.12
CA CYS A 156 -9.59 15.51 -6.86
C CYS A 156 -10.55 16.62 -6.46
N GLU A 157 -11.06 17.39 -7.43
CA GLU A 157 -12.02 18.50 -7.24
C GLU A 157 -13.48 18.07 -7.37
N SER A 158 -13.76 16.77 -7.40
CA SER A 158 -15.13 16.25 -7.41
C SER A 158 -15.88 16.66 -6.13
N ARG A 159 -17.10 17.16 -6.26
CA ARG A 159 -17.91 17.62 -5.12
C ARG A 159 -18.30 16.49 -4.19
N CYS A 160 -18.52 15.30 -4.72
CA CYS A 160 -18.91 14.12 -3.97
C CYS A 160 -18.22 12.89 -4.55
N GLY A 161 -17.54 12.12 -3.70
CA GLY A 161 -16.80 10.95 -4.16
C GLY A 161 -15.50 11.32 -4.86
N VAL A 162 -15.13 10.57 -5.88
CA VAL A 162 -13.89 10.74 -6.66
C VAL A 162 -14.21 10.57 -8.15
N CYS A 163 -13.50 11.25 -9.04
CA CYS A 163 -13.61 11.02 -10.47
C CYS A 163 -12.75 9.81 -10.92
N ALA A 164 -13.12 9.21 -12.06
CA ALA A 164 -12.44 8.02 -12.58
C ALA A 164 -10.97 8.29 -12.91
N ARG A 165 -10.63 9.46 -13.47
CA ARG A 165 -9.25 9.81 -13.81
C ARG A 165 -8.35 10.01 -12.59
N CYS A 166 -8.87 10.66 -11.53
CA CYS A 166 -8.10 10.84 -10.30
C CYS A 166 -7.89 9.53 -9.54
N TYR A 167 -8.82 8.60 -9.65
CA TYR A 167 -8.66 7.25 -9.09
C TYR A 167 -7.71 6.39 -9.93
N GLY A 168 -7.89 6.39 -11.25
CA GLY A 168 -7.05 5.67 -12.19
C GLY A 168 -7.55 4.27 -12.52
N MET A 169 -6.69 3.28 -12.40
CA MET A 169 -6.94 1.90 -12.80
C MET A 169 -7.67 1.08 -11.72
N ASN A 170 -8.61 0.26 -12.14
CA ASN A 170 -9.15 -0.83 -11.34
C ASN A 170 -8.15 -2.00 -11.37
N LEU A 171 -7.56 -2.32 -10.22
CA LEU A 171 -6.52 -3.34 -10.08
C LEU A 171 -6.99 -4.76 -10.46
N ALA A 172 -8.29 -5.04 -10.33
CA ALA A 172 -8.83 -6.37 -10.67
C ALA A 172 -8.94 -6.61 -12.19
N THR A 173 -9.20 -5.53 -12.95
CA THR A 173 -9.44 -5.64 -14.39
C THR A 173 -8.28 -5.14 -15.24
N GLY A 174 -7.36 -4.35 -14.67
CA GLY A 174 -6.28 -3.68 -15.39
C GLY A 174 -6.75 -2.56 -16.33
N LYS A 175 -8.00 -2.12 -16.20
CA LYS A 175 -8.62 -1.09 -17.03
C LYS A 175 -8.97 0.15 -16.20
N PRO A 176 -9.22 1.32 -16.81
CA PRO A 176 -9.76 2.46 -16.07
C PRO A 176 -11.00 2.08 -15.27
N VAL A 177 -11.14 2.66 -14.08
CA VAL A 177 -12.26 2.39 -13.19
C VAL A 177 -13.59 2.86 -13.81
N ASN A 178 -14.66 2.12 -13.58
CA ASN A 178 -15.98 2.48 -14.06
C ASN A 178 -16.72 3.41 -13.08
N SER A 179 -17.61 4.24 -13.63
CA SER A 179 -18.53 5.03 -12.81
C SER A 179 -19.45 4.11 -11.99
N GLY A 180 -19.70 4.47 -10.73
CA GLY A 180 -20.52 3.70 -9.78
C GLY A 180 -19.73 2.72 -8.91
N GLU A 181 -18.43 2.58 -9.08
CA GLU A 181 -17.61 1.68 -8.25
C GLU A 181 -17.38 2.28 -6.87
N ALA A 182 -17.64 1.47 -5.81
CA ALA A 182 -17.54 1.89 -4.41
C ALA A 182 -16.10 1.74 -3.90
N VAL A 183 -15.22 2.60 -4.38
CA VAL A 183 -13.77 2.54 -4.10
C VAL A 183 -13.41 2.75 -2.63
N GLY A 184 -14.23 3.50 -1.90
CA GLY A 184 -14.01 3.70 -0.46
C GLY A 184 -14.21 2.42 0.34
N VAL A 185 -15.22 1.63 0.02
CA VAL A 185 -15.44 0.31 0.67
C VAL A 185 -14.30 -0.64 0.34
N ILE A 186 -13.86 -0.67 -0.92
CA ILE A 186 -12.71 -1.49 -1.35
C ILE A 186 -11.45 -1.11 -0.57
N ALA A 187 -11.17 0.18 -0.41
CA ALA A 187 -10.04 0.67 0.37
C ALA A 187 -10.15 0.26 1.85
N ALA A 188 -11.31 0.42 2.48
CA ALA A 188 -11.52 0.03 3.87
C ALA A 188 -11.33 -1.48 4.10
N GLN A 189 -11.82 -2.30 3.18
CA GLN A 189 -11.64 -3.76 3.23
C GLN A 189 -10.19 -4.17 3.01
N SER A 190 -9.48 -3.52 2.08
CA SER A 190 -8.07 -3.79 1.80
C SER A 190 -7.15 -3.45 2.98
N ILE A 191 -7.52 -2.48 3.81
CA ILE A 191 -6.80 -2.13 5.04
C ILE A 191 -7.21 -3.06 6.18
N GLY A 192 -8.48 -3.42 6.26
CA GLY A 192 -9.03 -4.23 7.36
C GLY A 192 -8.62 -5.69 7.30
N GLU A 193 -8.52 -6.29 6.12
CA GLU A 193 -8.14 -7.69 5.94
C GLU A 193 -6.75 -7.99 6.53
N PRO A 194 -5.65 -7.31 6.12
CA PRO A 194 -4.35 -7.58 6.71
C PRO A 194 -4.27 -7.16 8.19
N GLY A 195 -5.08 -6.20 8.65
CA GLY A 195 -5.20 -5.85 10.06
C GLY A 195 -5.58 -7.05 10.93
N THR A 196 -6.55 -7.83 10.48
CA THR A 196 -6.95 -9.07 11.17
C THR A 196 -5.83 -10.12 11.16
N GLN A 197 -5.14 -10.31 10.02
CA GLN A 197 -4.01 -11.25 9.93
C GLN A 197 -2.83 -10.81 10.80
N LEU A 198 -2.52 -9.52 10.86
CA LEU A 198 -1.44 -8.98 11.68
C LEU A 198 -1.70 -9.18 13.17
N THR A 199 -2.95 -9.02 13.62
CA THR A 199 -3.33 -9.29 15.01
C THR A 199 -3.18 -10.77 15.37
N MET A 200 -3.32 -11.69 14.42
CA MET A 200 -3.06 -13.11 14.60
C MET A 200 -1.57 -13.44 14.67
N ARG A 201 -0.70 -12.66 14.00
CA ARG A 201 0.75 -12.93 13.94
C ARG A 201 1.57 -12.37 15.10
N THR A 202 1.07 -11.40 15.86
CA THR A 202 1.82 -10.74 16.94
C THR A 202 2.20 -11.65 18.13
N PHE A 203 1.80 -12.91 18.13
CA PHE A 203 2.14 -13.89 19.15
C PHE A 203 3.54 -14.50 19.04
N HIS A 204 4.19 -14.36 17.89
CA HIS A 204 5.50 -14.98 17.66
C HIS A 204 6.67 -14.05 17.96
N SER A 205 6.39 -12.79 18.32
CA SER A 205 7.40 -11.74 18.55
C SER A 205 7.49 -11.28 20.01
N GLY A 206 6.89 -12.03 20.93
CA GLY A 206 6.93 -11.74 22.36
C GLY A 206 8.13 -12.32 23.08
#